data_08491abd0bb35d1e3c400bbe29fc5d0c
#
_entry.id   08491abd0bb35d1e3c400bbe29fc5d0c
#
_cell.length_a   1.000
_cell.length_b   1.000
_cell.length_c   1.000
_cell.angle_alpha   90.00
_cell.angle_beta   90.00
_cell.angle_gamma   90.00
#
_symmetry.space_group_name_H-M   'P 1'
#
loop_
_entity.id
_entity.type
_entity.pdbx_description
1 polymer ?
#
loop_
_entity_poly.entity_id
_entity_poly.type
_entity_poly.pdbx_seq_one_letter_code
_entity_poly.pdbx_strand_id
1 'polypeptide(L)'
;MTGRRWYVPWLFLLPALAIAVCFFIVPFANTAVLSFTNASTLGGGTFTGTHNYTRLLHDDQFWQSVRNTVLYVVVVVPCLVVLPLLLAVLVQKKVAGVGFFRAVFYSPVVASMVVAGLIWSWLLSSDGLVNSVLRGLHLVAGPVPFLTDARLLLFSAIAMTVWKGLGYYMVVYLAALANVPRSLLEAAEVDGAGPVRRFRSVTLPLVRPTMVLVATLAAIGSAKVFAEVFTLSDGSAGPGGEARTLVYTIREVGLGLGGEAGYASAMSIVLFLGTLGLSVAVTRLNSREERA
;
A
#
# COMPACT_ATOMS: atom_id res chain seq x y z
N MET A 1 26.50 -12.71 -39.52
CA MET A 1 25.30 -12.09 -38.85
C MET A 1 24.13 -13.02 -39.06
N THR A 2 23.86 -13.90 -38.09
CA THR A 2 22.82 -14.94 -38.17
C THR A 2 21.45 -14.25 -38.10
N GLY A 3 20.66 -14.39 -39.16
CA GLY A 3 19.30 -13.85 -39.27
C GLY A 3 18.41 -14.35 -38.14
N ARG A 4 18.32 -13.55 -37.10
CA ARG A 4 17.46 -13.81 -35.95
C ARG A 4 16.01 -13.72 -36.44
N ARG A 5 15.37 -14.86 -36.61
CA ARG A 5 13.96 -14.95 -37.06
C ARG A 5 13.11 -14.09 -36.13
N TRP A 6 12.44 -13.07 -36.65
CA TRP A 6 11.71 -12.05 -35.89
C TRP A 6 10.62 -12.61 -34.95
N TYR A 7 10.10 -13.80 -35.25
CA TYR A 7 9.06 -14.46 -34.45
C TYR A 7 9.59 -15.22 -33.23
N VAL A 8 10.88 -15.55 -33.17
CA VAL A 8 11.47 -16.33 -32.08
C VAL A 8 11.30 -15.64 -30.71
N PRO A 9 11.54 -14.33 -30.53
CA PRO A 9 11.27 -13.67 -29.26
C PRO A 9 9.79 -13.75 -28.84
N TRP A 10 8.87 -13.63 -29.79
CA TRP A 10 7.43 -13.72 -29.53
C TRP A 10 7.01 -15.11 -29.07
N LEU A 11 7.60 -16.17 -29.62
CA LEU A 11 7.32 -17.55 -29.20
C LEU A 11 7.72 -17.80 -27.74
N PHE A 12 8.86 -17.23 -27.31
CA PHE A 12 9.27 -17.32 -25.91
C PHE A 12 8.41 -16.46 -24.97
N LEU A 13 7.88 -15.33 -25.44
CA LEU A 13 6.98 -14.48 -24.67
C LEU A 13 5.54 -14.99 -24.63
N LEU A 14 5.15 -15.85 -25.57
CA LEU A 14 3.76 -16.30 -25.74
C LEU A 14 3.15 -16.92 -24.48
N PRO A 15 3.81 -17.80 -23.71
CA PRO A 15 3.22 -18.33 -22.47
C PRO A 15 2.93 -17.22 -21.44
N ALA A 16 3.87 -16.29 -21.25
CA ALA A 16 3.69 -15.17 -20.32
C ALA A 16 2.58 -14.21 -20.78
N LEU A 17 2.54 -13.90 -22.08
CA LEU A 17 1.50 -13.09 -22.68
C LEU A 17 0.13 -13.75 -22.59
N ALA A 18 0.02 -15.06 -22.83
CA ALA A 18 -1.22 -15.80 -22.70
C ALA A 18 -1.78 -15.71 -21.26
N ILE A 19 -0.93 -15.91 -20.24
CA ILE A 19 -1.30 -15.76 -18.84
C ILE A 19 -1.75 -14.31 -18.57
N ALA A 20 -1.00 -13.32 -19.04
CA ALA A 20 -1.35 -11.92 -18.85
C ALA A 20 -2.70 -11.56 -19.50
N VAL A 21 -2.93 -12.01 -20.72
CA VAL A 21 -4.21 -11.77 -21.41
C VAL A 21 -5.36 -12.46 -20.69
N CYS A 22 -5.25 -13.76 -20.41
CA CYS A 22 -6.35 -14.54 -19.82
C CYS A 22 -6.69 -14.11 -18.39
N PHE A 23 -5.71 -13.77 -17.56
CA PHE A 23 -5.94 -13.52 -16.14
C PHE A 23 -5.94 -12.04 -15.73
N PHE A 24 -5.44 -11.14 -16.56
CA PHE A 24 -5.46 -9.70 -16.26
C PHE A 24 -6.28 -8.91 -17.28
N ILE A 25 -5.99 -9.03 -18.58
CA ILE A 25 -6.64 -8.19 -19.59
C ILE A 25 -8.11 -8.57 -19.77
N VAL A 26 -8.42 -9.86 -19.92
CA VAL A 26 -9.81 -10.31 -20.12
C VAL A 26 -10.69 -10.00 -18.91
N PRO A 27 -10.31 -10.31 -17.64
CA PRO A 27 -11.10 -9.92 -16.47
C PRO A 27 -11.25 -8.41 -16.32
N PHE A 28 -10.21 -7.63 -16.61
CA PHE A 28 -10.29 -6.17 -16.59
C PHE A 28 -11.27 -5.63 -17.64
N ALA A 29 -11.19 -6.12 -18.87
CA ALA A 29 -12.13 -5.75 -19.93
C ALA A 29 -13.57 -6.11 -19.57
N ASN A 30 -13.78 -7.30 -18.97
CA ASN A 30 -15.09 -7.70 -18.48
C ASN A 30 -15.58 -6.76 -17.36
N THR A 31 -14.74 -6.41 -16.39
CA THR A 31 -15.09 -5.43 -15.35
C THR A 31 -15.45 -4.08 -15.97
N ALA A 32 -14.72 -3.64 -17.00
CA ALA A 32 -15.03 -2.39 -17.70
C ALA A 32 -16.39 -2.45 -18.41
N VAL A 33 -16.74 -3.58 -19.04
CA VAL A 33 -18.06 -3.78 -19.65
C VAL A 33 -19.16 -3.83 -18.59
N LEU A 34 -18.97 -4.60 -17.52
CA LEU A 34 -19.94 -4.73 -16.42
C LEU A 34 -20.23 -3.39 -15.75
N SER A 35 -19.26 -2.48 -15.70
CA SER A 35 -19.45 -1.16 -15.09
C SER A 35 -20.55 -0.30 -15.74
N PHE A 36 -20.93 -0.63 -16.98
CA PHE A 36 -22.01 0.01 -17.72
C PHE A 36 -23.35 -0.78 -17.69
N THR A 37 -23.45 -1.76 -16.82
CA THR A 37 -24.62 -2.64 -16.70
C THR A 37 -25.17 -2.64 -15.28
N ASN A 38 -26.40 -3.11 -15.09
CA ASN A 38 -26.99 -3.41 -13.80
C ASN A 38 -26.85 -4.90 -13.41
N ALA A 39 -25.77 -5.55 -13.86
CA ALA A 39 -25.52 -6.95 -13.59
C ALA A 39 -25.44 -7.22 -12.09
N SER A 40 -26.06 -8.32 -11.65
CA SER A 40 -25.94 -8.84 -10.29
C SER A 40 -24.85 -9.92 -10.21
N THR A 41 -24.46 -10.30 -9.00
CA THR A 41 -23.50 -11.39 -8.74
C THR A 41 -24.03 -12.74 -9.24
N LEU A 42 -25.34 -12.93 -9.28
CA LEU A 42 -25.98 -14.15 -9.78
C LEU A 42 -26.08 -14.20 -11.32
N GLY A 43 -25.58 -13.17 -12.00
CA GLY A 43 -25.62 -13.04 -13.44
C GLY A 43 -26.81 -12.17 -13.92
N GLY A 44 -27.01 -12.14 -15.23
CA GLY A 44 -27.99 -11.26 -15.85
C GLY A 44 -27.49 -9.81 -15.94
N GLY A 45 -28.39 -8.90 -16.20
CA GLY A 45 -28.13 -7.48 -16.32
C GLY A 45 -28.32 -6.97 -17.74
N THR A 46 -28.75 -5.73 -17.83
CA THR A 46 -28.92 -4.98 -19.07
C THR A 46 -27.96 -3.82 -19.12
N PHE A 47 -27.65 -3.32 -20.29
CA PHE A 47 -26.82 -2.15 -20.46
C PHE A 47 -27.59 -0.90 -19.96
N THR A 48 -26.99 -0.19 -19.01
CA THR A 48 -27.57 1.02 -18.39
C THR A 48 -26.76 2.29 -18.66
N GLY A 49 -25.76 2.20 -19.55
CA GLY A 49 -24.89 3.33 -19.87
C GLY A 49 -24.11 3.83 -18.64
N THR A 50 -24.11 5.12 -18.41
CA THR A 50 -23.33 5.75 -17.32
C THR A 50 -24.08 5.82 -15.98
N HIS A 51 -25.20 5.13 -15.82
CA HIS A 51 -26.05 5.18 -14.62
C HIS A 51 -25.25 4.88 -13.32
N ASN A 52 -24.41 3.86 -13.33
CA ASN A 52 -23.57 3.53 -12.16
C ASN A 52 -22.63 4.67 -11.77
N TYR A 53 -22.06 5.36 -12.74
CA TYR A 53 -21.15 6.49 -12.50
C TYR A 53 -21.90 7.72 -11.97
N THR A 54 -23.12 8.00 -12.46
CA THR A 54 -23.95 9.08 -11.90
C THR A 54 -24.38 8.76 -10.48
N ARG A 55 -24.71 7.50 -10.17
CA ARG A 55 -25.00 7.04 -8.81
C ARG A 55 -23.80 7.24 -7.88
N LEU A 56 -22.56 6.91 -8.30
CA LEU A 56 -21.34 7.13 -7.51
C LEU A 56 -21.16 8.58 -7.05
N LEU A 57 -21.54 9.54 -7.87
CA LEU A 57 -21.40 10.95 -7.51
C LEU A 57 -22.30 11.38 -6.32
N HIS A 58 -23.36 10.64 -6.05
CA HIS A 58 -24.35 10.93 -5.01
C HIS A 58 -24.37 9.89 -3.88
N ASP A 59 -23.44 8.95 -3.88
CA ASP A 59 -23.33 7.89 -2.88
C ASP A 59 -22.40 8.34 -1.73
N ASP A 60 -22.97 8.69 -0.60
CA ASP A 60 -22.24 9.13 0.58
C ASP A 60 -21.30 8.03 1.12
N GLN A 61 -21.70 6.74 1.03
CA GLN A 61 -20.89 5.62 1.47
C GLN A 61 -19.65 5.45 0.58
N PHE A 62 -19.81 5.62 -0.73
CA PHE A 62 -18.68 5.64 -1.67
C PHE A 62 -17.70 6.77 -1.30
N TRP A 63 -18.16 7.99 -1.12
CA TRP A 63 -17.30 9.12 -0.80
C TRP A 63 -16.63 8.99 0.57
N GLN A 64 -17.30 8.40 1.55
CA GLN A 64 -16.69 8.06 2.84
C GLN A 64 -15.54 7.08 2.66
N SER A 65 -15.74 6.01 1.89
CA SER A 65 -14.71 5.02 1.61
C SER A 65 -13.54 5.59 0.81
N VAL A 66 -13.78 6.52 -0.11
CA VAL A 66 -12.74 7.28 -0.83
C VAL A 66 -11.92 8.12 0.15
N ARG A 67 -12.57 8.88 1.05
CA ARG A 67 -11.88 9.71 2.07
C ARG A 67 -10.99 8.85 2.97
N ASN A 68 -11.49 7.72 3.44
CA ASN A 68 -10.73 6.79 4.27
C ASN A 68 -9.51 6.22 3.50
N THR A 69 -9.71 5.85 2.24
CA THR A 69 -8.62 5.36 1.39
C THR A 69 -7.57 6.43 1.12
N VAL A 70 -8.00 7.66 0.83
CA VAL A 70 -7.07 8.80 0.64
C VAL A 70 -6.30 9.11 1.93
N LEU A 71 -6.99 9.16 3.08
CA LEU A 71 -6.33 9.34 4.38
C LEU A 71 -5.28 8.24 4.63
N TYR A 72 -5.64 6.99 4.33
CA TYR A 72 -4.74 5.85 4.47
C TYR A 72 -3.48 6.02 3.61
N VAL A 73 -3.64 6.35 2.33
CA VAL A 73 -2.53 6.59 1.40
C VAL A 73 -1.65 7.75 1.88
N VAL A 74 -2.25 8.88 2.24
CA VAL A 74 -1.53 10.10 2.66
C VAL A 74 -0.69 9.86 3.91
N VAL A 75 -1.12 8.99 4.81
CA VAL A 75 -0.36 8.68 6.04
C VAL A 75 0.65 7.56 5.81
N VAL A 76 0.24 6.46 5.17
CA VAL A 76 1.10 5.27 4.98
C VAL A 76 2.28 5.55 4.06
N VAL A 77 2.06 6.27 2.95
CA VAL A 77 3.13 6.49 1.96
C VAL A 77 4.31 7.25 2.55
N PRO A 78 4.17 8.42 3.19
CA PRO A 78 5.30 9.10 3.83
C PRO A 78 5.97 8.24 4.91
N CYS A 79 5.20 7.51 5.72
CA CYS A 79 5.74 6.62 6.74
C CYS A 79 6.61 5.52 6.11
N LEU A 80 6.14 4.86 5.04
CA LEU A 80 6.89 3.79 4.36
C LEU A 80 8.04 4.30 3.47
N VAL A 81 8.03 5.57 3.09
CA VAL A 81 9.18 6.18 2.40
C VAL A 81 10.27 6.57 3.41
N VAL A 82 9.90 7.18 4.54
CA VAL A 82 10.86 7.77 5.46
C VAL A 82 11.38 6.77 6.49
N LEU A 83 10.50 6.05 7.19
CA LEU A 83 10.91 5.18 8.30
C LEU A 83 11.83 4.03 7.86
N PRO A 84 11.55 3.29 6.76
CA PRO A 84 12.45 2.25 6.28
C PRO A 84 13.80 2.80 5.80
N LEU A 85 13.83 4.00 5.22
CA LEU A 85 15.08 4.65 4.82
C LEU A 85 15.95 4.96 6.06
N LEU A 86 15.35 5.53 7.10
CA LEU A 86 16.06 5.80 8.36
C LEU A 86 16.57 4.50 8.98
N LEU A 87 15.75 3.46 9.03
CA LEU A 87 16.18 2.13 9.50
C LEU A 87 17.31 1.57 8.66
N ALA A 88 17.24 1.65 7.33
CA ALA A 88 18.30 1.19 6.45
C ALA A 88 19.62 1.91 6.71
N VAL A 89 19.60 3.23 6.90
CA VAL A 89 20.78 4.03 7.25
C VAL A 89 21.37 3.59 8.59
N LEU A 90 20.54 3.30 9.59
CA LEU A 90 21.00 2.83 10.91
C LEU A 90 21.67 1.46 10.83
N VAL A 91 21.10 0.53 10.05
CA VAL A 91 21.57 -0.86 9.98
C VAL A 91 22.47 -1.15 8.77
N GLN A 92 22.87 -0.14 7.96
CA GLN A 92 23.74 -0.35 6.79
C GLN A 92 25.17 -0.76 7.19
N LYS A 93 25.67 -0.27 8.33
CA LYS A 93 27.03 -0.55 8.80
C LYS A 93 27.18 -2.03 9.17
N LYS A 94 28.32 -2.62 8.79
CA LYS A 94 28.67 -4.00 9.15
C LYS A 94 29.24 -4.02 10.57
N VAL A 95 28.37 -4.02 11.57
CA VAL A 95 28.73 -4.21 12.98
C VAL A 95 28.22 -5.56 13.48
N ALA A 96 28.85 -6.10 14.53
CA ALA A 96 28.41 -7.33 15.15
C ALA A 96 26.93 -7.22 15.59
N GLY A 97 26.12 -8.24 15.31
CA GLY A 97 24.70 -8.25 15.68
C GLY A 97 23.74 -7.56 14.69
N VAL A 98 24.21 -6.77 13.71
CA VAL A 98 23.31 -6.07 12.77
C VAL A 98 22.44 -7.03 11.97
N GLY A 99 22.93 -8.23 11.69
CA GLY A 99 22.14 -9.26 11.00
C GLY A 99 20.91 -9.67 11.80
N PHE A 100 21.00 -9.78 13.12
CA PHE A 100 19.87 -10.06 14.00
C PHE A 100 18.81 -8.94 13.93
N PHE A 101 19.23 -7.67 14.03
CA PHE A 101 18.29 -6.55 13.90
C PHE A 101 17.58 -6.54 12.53
N ARG A 102 18.32 -6.77 11.43
CA ARG A 102 17.70 -6.89 10.09
C ARG A 102 16.68 -8.01 10.02
N ALA A 103 16.98 -9.17 10.63
CA ALA A 103 16.06 -10.29 10.67
C ALA A 103 14.80 -9.98 11.51
N VAL A 104 14.94 -9.33 12.66
CA VAL A 104 13.81 -8.91 13.50
C VAL A 104 12.90 -7.93 12.77
N PHE A 105 13.46 -6.88 12.11
CA PHE A 105 12.65 -5.94 11.34
C PHE A 105 12.02 -6.55 10.09
N TYR A 106 12.64 -7.60 9.53
CA TYR A 106 12.10 -8.29 8.36
C TYR A 106 11.06 -9.36 8.73
N SER A 107 11.08 -9.90 9.95
CA SER A 107 10.19 -11.00 10.35
C SER A 107 8.68 -10.73 10.15
N PRO A 108 8.15 -9.49 10.34
CA PRO A 108 6.74 -9.22 10.07
C PRO A 108 6.33 -9.40 8.60
N VAL A 109 7.28 -9.26 7.67
CA VAL A 109 7.02 -9.42 6.22
C VAL A 109 6.59 -10.85 5.88
N VAL A 110 7.19 -11.83 6.57
CA VAL A 110 6.95 -13.26 6.33
C VAL A 110 5.61 -13.72 6.92
N ALA A 111 5.12 -13.05 7.96
CA ALA A 111 3.84 -13.39 8.56
C ALA A 111 2.67 -13.15 7.58
N SER A 112 1.70 -14.09 7.54
CA SER A 112 0.48 -13.88 6.78
C SER A 112 -0.31 -12.68 7.33
N MET A 113 -1.09 -12.01 6.48
CA MET A 113 -1.89 -10.85 6.90
C MET A 113 -2.92 -11.23 7.98
N VAL A 114 -3.51 -12.42 7.88
CA VAL A 114 -4.48 -12.92 8.87
C VAL A 114 -3.81 -13.11 10.23
N VAL A 115 -2.64 -13.75 10.27
CA VAL A 115 -1.90 -13.96 11.54
C VAL A 115 -1.48 -12.61 12.14
N ALA A 116 -0.95 -11.70 11.31
CA ALA A 116 -0.61 -10.36 11.76
C ALA A 116 -1.84 -9.63 12.32
N GLY A 117 -2.99 -9.72 11.63
CA GLY A 117 -4.25 -9.12 12.09
C GLY A 117 -4.72 -9.67 13.43
N LEU A 118 -4.69 -11.00 13.64
CA LEU A 118 -5.05 -11.63 14.90
C LEU A 118 -4.13 -11.16 16.06
N ILE A 119 -2.82 -11.08 15.82
CA ILE A 119 -1.87 -10.56 16.81
C ILE A 119 -2.21 -9.11 17.16
N TRP A 120 -2.44 -8.26 16.18
CA TRP A 120 -2.77 -6.85 16.39
C TRP A 120 -4.13 -6.67 17.05
N SER A 121 -5.15 -7.47 16.69
CA SER A 121 -6.47 -7.44 17.35
C SER A 121 -6.34 -7.76 18.83
N TRP A 122 -5.53 -8.77 19.19
CA TRP A 122 -5.26 -9.09 20.61
C TRP A 122 -4.46 -7.97 21.29
N LEU A 123 -3.41 -7.43 20.67
CA LEU A 123 -2.60 -6.35 21.25
C LEU A 123 -3.41 -5.09 21.53
N LEU A 124 -4.35 -4.75 20.65
CA LEU A 124 -5.15 -3.52 20.69
C LEU A 124 -6.52 -3.71 21.37
N SER A 125 -6.86 -4.92 21.80
CA SER A 125 -8.11 -5.16 22.55
C SER A 125 -8.16 -4.35 23.86
N SER A 126 -9.33 -4.19 24.44
CA SER A 126 -9.53 -3.41 25.67
C SER A 126 -8.65 -3.90 26.83
N ASP A 127 -8.41 -5.21 26.92
CA ASP A 127 -7.55 -5.85 27.90
C ASP A 127 -6.19 -6.28 27.32
N GLY A 128 -5.89 -5.83 26.10
CA GLY A 128 -4.65 -6.13 25.40
C GLY A 128 -3.43 -5.43 25.97
N LEU A 129 -2.26 -5.86 25.47
CA LEU A 129 -0.97 -5.38 25.96
C LEU A 129 -0.84 -3.85 25.84
N VAL A 130 -1.28 -3.25 24.71
CA VAL A 130 -1.15 -1.80 24.51
C VAL A 130 -1.96 -1.03 25.52
N ASN A 131 -3.24 -1.39 25.74
CA ASN A 131 -4.07 -0.76 26.74
C ASN A 131 -3.55 -0.99 28.18
N SER A 132 -3.01 -2.16 28.48
CA SER A 132 -2.40 -2.46 29.78
C SER A 132 -1.17 -1.59 30.06
N VAL A 133 -0.31 -1.40 29.05
CA VAL A 133 0.86 -0.50 29.15
C VAL A 133 0.44 0.95 29.32
N LEU A 134 -0.53 1.45 28.51
CA LEU A 134 -1.00 2.83 28.61
C LEU A 134 -1.61 3.14 29.98
N ARG A 135 -2.39 2.21 30.55
CA ARG A 135 -2.94 2.33 31.91
C ARG A 135 -1.85 2.25 32.98
N GLY A 136 -0.90 1.32 32.84
CA GLY A 136 0.21 1.17 33.77
C GLY A 136 1.13 2.40 33.85
N LEU A 137 1.28 3.11 32.70
CA LEU A 137 1.99 4.39 32.62
C LEU A 137 1.13 5.60 33.01
N HIS A 138 -0.12 5.39 33.43
CA HIS A 138 -1.09 6.44 33.79
C HIS A 138 -1.33 7.47 32.65
N LEU A 139 -1.14 7.08 31.39
CA LEU A 139 -1.38 7.94 30.22
C LEU A 139 -2.86 8.05 29.86
N VAL A 140 -3.65 7.08 30.27
CA VAL A 140 -5.11 7.03 30.05
C VAL A 140 -5.85 6.56 31.30
N ALA A 141 -7.05 7.09 31.54
CA ALA A 141 -7.88 6.70 32.70
C ALA A 141 -8.67 5.39 32.47
N GLY A 142 -8.89 5.03 31.19
CA GLY A 142 -9.64 3.83 30.80
C GLY A 142 -9.09 3.22 29.52
N PRO A 143 -9.64 2.08 29.07
CA PRO A 143 -9.19 1.44 27.85
C PRO A 143 -9.51 2.33 26.64
N VAL A 144 -8.50 2.52 25.78
CA VAL A 144 -8.66 3.23 24.50
C VAL A 144 -9.33 2.29 23.50
N PRO A 145 -10.44 2.71 22.84
CA PRO A 145 -11.23 1.85 21.95
C PRO A 145 -10.61 1.71 20.56
N PHE A 146 -9.38 1.20 20.46
CA PHE A 146 -8.62 1.11 19.20
C PHE A 146 -9.34 0.38 18.08
N LEU A 147 -10.16 -0.61 18.41
CA LEU A 147 -10.84 -1.47 17.43
C LEU A 147 -12.33 -1.18 17.30
N THR A 148 -12.90 -0.42 18.25
CA THR A 148 -14.34 -0.14 18.32
C THR A 148 -14.68 1.33 18.03
N ASP A 149 -13.69 2.19 17.85
CA ASP A 149 -13.85 3.53 17.27
C ASP A 149 -13.38 3.51 15.82
N ALA A 150 -14.17 4.06 14.90
CA ALA A 150 -13.90 3.97 13.46
C ALA A 150 -12.61 4.66 13.04
N ARG A 151 -12.28 5.80 13.66
CA ARG A 151 -11.04 6.54 13.35
C ARG A 151 -9.82 5.81 13.90
N LEU A 152 -9.90 5.36 15.16
CA LEU A 152 -8.81 4.61 15.79
C LEU A 152 -8.57 3.28 15.08
N LEU A 153 -9.62 2.60 14.62
CA LEU A 153 -9.51 1.38 13.82
C LEU A 153 -8.73 1.64 12.52
N LEU A 154 -9.03 2.74 11.82
CA LEU A 154 -8.31 3.09 10.58
C LEU A 154 -6.83 3.39 10.86
N PHE A 155 -6.51 4.13 11.94
CA PHE A 155 -5.13 4.38 12.35
C PHE A 155 -4.43 3.12 12.85
N SER A 156 -5.13 2.19 13.49
CA SER A 156 -4.61 0.88 13.89
C SER A 156 -4.22 0.05 12.67
N ALA A 157 -5.07 0.05 11.63
CA ALA A 157 -4.77 -0.60 10.35
C ALA A 157 -3.57 0.06 9.64
N ILE A 158 -3.45 1.39 9.66
CA ILE A 158 -2.28 2.13 9.15
C ILE A 158 -1.02 1.71 9.89
N ALA A 159 -1.04 1.68 11.22
CA ALA A 159 0.10 1.30 12.05
C ALA A 159 0.55 -0.15 11.76
N MET A 160 -0.40 -1.07 11.62
CA MET A 160 -0.14 -2.46 11.24
C MET A 160 0.52 -2.57 9.85
N THR A 161 0.02 -1.82 8.86
CA THR A 161 0.61 -1.79 7.51
C THR A 161 2.02 -1.21 7.52
N VAL A 162 2.23 -0.12 8.23
CA VAL A 162 3.57 0.49 8.37
C VAL A 162 4.52 -0.51 9.02
N TRP A 163 4.14 -1.11 10.16
CA TRP A 163 4.96 -2.11 10.86
C TRP A 163 5.33 -3.28 9.94
N LYS A 164 4.37 -3.81 9.20
CA LYS A 164 4.59 -4.92 8.27
C LYS A 164 5.48 -4.52 7.09
N GLY A 165 5.34 -3.30 6.59
CA GLY A 165 6.09 -2.78 5.44
C GLY A 165 7.52 -2.36 5.76
N LEU A 166 7.83 -2.03 7.03
CA LEU A 166 9.15 -1.50 7.44
C LEU A 166 10.30 -2.37 6.95
N GLY A 167 10.25 -3.67 7.19
CA GLY A 167 11.32 -4.62 6.85
C GLY A 167 11.51 -4.76 5.35
N TYR A 168 10.43 -4.85 4.59
CA TYR A 168 10.49 -4.99 3.14
C TYR A 168 11.17 -3.79 2.48
N TYR A 169 10.70 -2.59 2.76
CA TYR A 169 11.27 -1.37 2.18
C TYR A 169 12.65 -1.04 2.75
N MET A 170 12.96 -1.42 4.00
CA MET A 170 14.32 -1.33 4.55
C MET A 170 15.32 -2.13 3.70
N VAL A 171 14.99 -3.35 3.28
CA VAL A 171 15.87 -4.16 2.43
C VAL A 171 16.04 -3.52 1.04
N VAL A 172 14.99 -2.96 0.46
CA VAL A 172 15.06 -2.21 -0.80
C VAL A 172 16.03 -1.03 -0.68
N TYR A 173 15.93 -0.26 0.40
CA TYR A 173 16.87 0.85 0.66
C TYR A 173 18.29 0.40 0.96
N LEU A 174 18.48 -0.72 1.67
CA LEU A 174 19.82 -1.29 1.89
C LEU A 174 20.51 -1.63 0.57
N ALA A 175 19.79 -2.17 -0.41
CA ALA A 175 20.32 -2.43 -1.74
C ALA A 175 20.70 -1.13 -2.46
N ALA A 176 19.88 -0.09 -2.37
CA ALA A 176 20.18 1.21 -2.96
C ALA A 176 21.40 1.89 -2.29
N LEU A 177 21.45 1.86 -0.95
CA LEU A 177 22.57 2.42 -0.19
C LEU A 177 23.90 1.70 -0.46
N ALA A 178 23.87 0.40 -0.77
CA ALA A 178 25.06 -0.36 -1.15
C ALA A 178 25.67 0.09 -2.48
N ASN A 179 24.88 0.72 -3.36
CA ASN A 179 25.33 1.25 -4.64
C ASN A 179 25.86 2.69 -4.57
N VAL A 180 25.80 3.35 -3.41
CA VAL A 180 26.36 4.71 -3.23
C VAL A 180 27.89 4.62 -3.25
N PRO A 181 28.59 5.30 -4.20
CA PRO A 181 30.03 5.26 -4.29
C PRO A 181 30.71 5.83 -3.03
N ARG A 182 31.62 5.05 -2.43
CA ARG A 182 32.35 5.47 -1.23
C ARG A 182 33.20 6.72 -1.49
N SER A 183 33.78 6.84 -2.68
CA SER A 183 34.57 7.99 -3.09
C SER A 183 33.84 9.33 -2.93
N LEU A 184 32.52 9.38 -3.21
CA LEU A 184 31.71 10.57 -3.02
C LEU A 184 31.51 10.91 -1.54
N LEU A 185 31.38 9.89 -0.69
CA LEU A 185 31.25 10.08 0.77
C LEU A 185 32.57 10.53 1.38
N GLU A 186 33.72 10.00 0.92
CA GLU A 186 35.07 10.36 1.34
C GLU A 186 35.42 11.77 0.86
N ALA A 187 35.12 12.16 -0.37
CA ALA A 187 35.29 13.51 -0.88
C ALA A 187 34.53 14.53 -0.04
N ALA A 188 33.25 14.26 0.25
CA ALA A 188 32.45 15.13 1.11
C ALA A 188 32.99 15.21 2.55
N GLU A 189 33.69 14.18 3.04
CA GLU A 189 34.37 14.18 4.34
C GLU A 189 35.60 15.06 4.33
N VAL A 190 36.41 15.01 3.29
CA VAL A 190 37.56 15.89 3.07
C VAL A 190 37.11 17.35 2.97
N ASP A 191 35.96 17.63 2.37
CA ASP A 191 35.32 18.96 2.32
C ASP A 191 34.73 19.41 3.68
N GLY A 192 34.90 18.64 4.75
CA GLY A 192 34.42 18.97 6.09
C GLY A 192 32.92 18.72 6.31
N ALA A 193 32.24 17.97 5.43
CA ALA A 193 30.83 17.67 5.61
C ALA A 193 30.62 16.65 6.74
N GLY A 194 29.91 17.06 7.80
CA GLY A 194 29.46 16.16 8.86
C GLY A 194 28.43 15.10 8.37
N PRO A 195 28.10 14.09 9.21
CA PRO A 195 27.23 12.95 8.79
C PRO A 195 25.89 13.36 8.20
N VAL A 196 25.21 14.35 8.80
CA VAL A 196 23.91 14.84 8.33
C VAL A 196 24.04 15.54 6.97
N ARG A 197 25.10 16.34 6.79
CA ARG A 197 25.36 17.02 5.51
C ARG A 197 25.70 16.00 4.42
N ARG A 198 26.55 15.01 4.71
CA ARG A 198 26.83 13.89 3.78
C ARG A 198 25.57 13.12 3.38
N PHE A 199 24.70 12.83 4.35
CA PHE A 199 23.43 12.18 4.05
C PHE A 199 22.56 13.03 3.12
N ARG A 200 22.39 14.32 3.40
CA ARG A 200 21.52 15.21 2.60
C ARG A 200 22.09 15.54 1.23
N SER A 201 23.40 15.76 1.11
CA SER A 201 24.03 16.23 -0.13
C SER A 201 24.54 15.12 -1.05
N VAL A 202 24.77 13.90 -0.51
CA VAL A 202 25.31 12.78 -1.30
C VAL A 202 24.32 11.60 -1.29
N THR A 203 24.01 11.08 -0.09
CA THR A 203 23.24 9.83 0.01
C THR A 203 21.79 10.01 -0.47
N LEU A 204 21.10 11.02 0.04
CA LEU A 204 19.67 11.24 -0.25
C LEU A 204 19.41 11.47 -1.74
N PRO A 205 20.17 12.31 -2.48
CA PRO A 205 20.00 12.45 -3.92
C PRO A 205 20.20 11.15 -4.70
N LEU A 206 21.22 10.35 -4.33
CA LEU A 206 21.54 9.10 -5.02
C LEU A 206 20.50 7.98 -4.75
N VAL A 207 19.84 7.97 -3.59
CA VAL A 207 18.79 7.00 -3.30
C VAL A 207 17.39 7.50 -3.68
N ARG A 208 17.24 8.72 -4.16
CA ARG A 208 15.98 9.33 -4.54
C ARG A 208 15.17 8.51 -5.56
N PRO A 209 15.76 7.94 -6.64
CA PRO A 209 15.01 7.07 -7.55
C PRO A 209 14.37 5.88 -6.83
N THR A 210 15.07 5.32 -5.83
CA THR A 210 14.52 4.24 -4.98
C THR A 210 13.41 4.75 -4.07
N MET A 211 13.50 5.98 -3.54
CA MET A 211 12.41 6.58 -2.75
C MET A 211 11.13 6.73 -3.58
N VAL A 212 11.24 7.12 -4.85
CA VAL A 212 10.10 7.21 -5.77
C VAL A 212 9.51 5.84 -6.08
N LEU A 213 10.36 4.83 -6.28
CA LEU A 213 9.92 3.45 -6.44
C LEU A 213 9.14 2.98 -5.20
N VAL A 214 9.68 3.19 -4.00
CA VAL A 214 9.02 2.86 -2.72
C VAL A 214 7.71 3.62 -2.57
N ALA A 215 7.70 4.93 -2.84
CA ALA A 215 6.50 5.75 -2.79
C ALA A 215 5.40 5.22 -3.73
N THR A 216 5.77 4.86 -4.96
CA THR A 216 4.85 4.31 -5.96
C THR A 216 4.27 2.97 -5.52
N LEU A 217 5.12 2.04 -5.06
CA LEU A 217 4.68 0.73 -4.57
C LEU A 217 3.81 0.85 -3.32
N ALA A 218 4.21 1.70 -2.37
CA ALA A 218 3.43 1.97 -1.15
C ALA A 218 2.08 2.62 -1.48
N ALA A 219 2.02 3.56 -2.42
CA ALA A 219 0.79 4.21 -2.85
C ALA A 219 -0.20 3.22 -3.48
N ILE A 220 0.27 2.37 -4.41
CA ILE A 220 -0.56 1.34 -5.03
C ILE A 220 -1.05 0.32 -3.98
N GLY A 221 -0.17 -0.11 -3.07
CA GLY A 221 -0.52 -1.05 -2.01
C GLY A 221 -1.56 -0.47 -1.05
N SER A 222 -1.34 0.76 -0.58
CA SER A 222 -2.23 1.46 0.36
C SER A 222 -3.60 1.79 -0.24
N ALA A 223 -3.66 2.13 -1.53
CA ALA A 223 -4.94 2.38 -2.21
C ALA A 223 -5.82 1.12 -2.33
N LYS A 224 -5.20 -0.07 -2.24
CA LYS A 224 -5.89 -1.38 -2.31
C LYS A 224 -6.10 -2.01 -0.93
N VAL A 225 -5.95 -1.24 0.15
CA VAL A 225 -6.10 -1.74 1.52
C VAL A 225 -7.50 -2.31 1.74
N PHE A 226 -7.55 -3.52 2.27
CA PHE A 226 -8.77 -4.25 2.62
C PHE A 226 -8.53 -5.15 3.83
N ALA A 227 -7.54 -6.05 3.73
CA ALA A 227 -7.35 -7.14 4.67
C ALA A 227 -7.05 -6.66 6.10
N GLU A 228 -6.33 -5.55 6.22
CA GLU A 228 -6.00 -4.91 7.50
C GLU A 228 -7.25 -4.45 8.23
N VAL A 229 -8.09 -3.68 7.55
CA VAL A 229 -9.35 -3.18 8.13
C VAL A 229 -10.29 -4.34 8.40
N PHE A 230 -10.44 -5.28 7.46
CA PHE A 230 -11.31 -6.44 7.58
C PHE A 230 -10.95 -7.30 8.79
N THR A 231 -9.65 -7.62 8.97
CA THR A 231 -9.19 -8.51 10.05
C THR A 231 -9.26 -7.82 11.41
N LEU A 232 -8.88 -6.54 11.51
CA LEU A 232 -8.92 -5.80 12.77
C LEU A 232 -10.33 -5.51 13.26
N SER A 233 -11.29 -5.43 12.36
CA SER A 233 -12.71 -5.13 12.68
C SER A 233 -13.59 -6.37 12.72
N ASP A 234 -13.01 -7.57 12.59
CA ASP A 234 -13.77 -8.82 12.45
C ASP A 234 -14.86 -8.73 11.37
N GLY A 235 -14.51 -8.10 10.24
CA GLY A 235 -15.40 -7.96 9.09
C GLY A 235 -16.49 -6.90 9.22
N SER A 236 -16.50 -6.06 10.26
CA SER A 236 -17.52 -5.01 10.45
C SER A 236 -17.14 -3.65 9.84
N ALA A 237 -15.85 -3.42 9.56
CA ALA A 237 -15.27 -2.10 9.25
C ALA A 237 -15.57 -1.03 10.32
N GLY A 238 -15.68 -1.45 11.58
CA GLY A 238 -15.98 -0.59 12.71
C GLY A 238 -17.46 -0.23 12.86
N PRO A 239 -17.81 0.58 13.87
CA PRO A 239 -19.19 1.01 14.12
C PRO A 239 -19.81 1.62 12.88
N GLY A 240 -21.01 1.14 12.49
CA GLY A 240 -21.70 1.60 11.28
C GLY A 240 -20.94 1.41 9.96
N GLY A 241 -19.80 0.69 10.00
CA GLY A 241 -18.93 0.52 8.84
C GLY A 241 -18.16 1.78 8.46
N GLU A 242 -17.99 2.73 9.37
CA GLU A 242 -17.40 4.04 9.07
C GLU A 242 -15.91 3.98 8.70
N ALA A 243 -15.19 2.90 9.06
CA ALA A 243 -13.80 2.70 8.67
C ALA A 243 -13.64 1.98 7.31
N ARG A 244 -14.72 1.81 6.54
CA ARG A 244 -14.65 1.20 5.21
C ARG A 244 -13.66 1.92 4.31
N THR A 245 -12.82 1.12 3.62
CA THR A 245 -11.98 1.57 2.52
C THR A 245 -12.65 1.26 1.19
N LEU A 246 -12.16 1.83 0.10
CA LEU A 246 -12.82 1.68 -1.21
C LEU A 246 -12.88 0.21 -1.66
N VAL A 247 -11.81 -0.57 -1.45
CA VAL A 247 -11.79 -2.01 -1.77
C VAL A 247 -12.76 -2.78 -0.86
N TYR A 248 -12.89 -2.36 0.41
CA TYR A 248 -13.86 -2.93 1.33
C TYR A 248 -15.30 -2.76 0.79
N THR A 249 -15.66 -1.53 0.40
CA THR A 249 -16.99 -1.20 -0.16
C THR A 249 -17.23 -1.93 -1.48
N ILE A 250 -16.25 -2.00 -2.38
CA ILE A 250 -16.33 -2.78 -3.64
C ILE A 250 -16.68 -4.25 -3.35
N ARG A 251 -16.00 -4.85 -2.37
CA ARG A 251 -16.25 -6.24 -1.99
C ARG A 251 -17.64 -6.41 -1.37
N GLU A 252 -18.03 -5.53 -0.46
CA GLU A 252 -19.32 -5.60 0.23
C GLU A 252 -20.50 -5.48 -0.77
N VAL A 253 -20.42 -4.52 -1.67
CA VAL A 253 -21.44 -4.28 -2.71
C VAL A 253 -21.44 -5.37 -3.79
N GLY A 254 -20.24 -5.83 -4.18
CA GLY A 254 -20.08 -6.78 -5.27
C GLY A 254 -20.29 -8.24 -4.89
N LEU A 255 -20.17 -8.60 -3.60
CA LEU A 255 -20.28 -10.00 -3.14
C LEU A 255 -21.54 -10.20 -2.30
N GLY A 256 -22.13 -11.38 -2.41
CA GLY A 256 -23.32 -11.76 -1.65
C GLY A 256 -24.51 -12.06 -2.53
N LEU A 257 -25.57 -12.61 -1.91
CA LEU A 257 -26.85 -12.87 -2.56
C LEU A 257 -27.50 -11.52 -2.91
N GLY A 258 -27.59 -11.21 -4.20
CA GLY A 258 -28.10 -9.92 -4.68
C GLY A 258 -27.06 -8.80 -4.79
N GLY A 259 -25.76 -9.14 -4.70
CA GLY A 259 -24.68 -8.16 -4.92
C GLY A 259 -24.76 -7.48 -6.29
N GLU A 260 -24.46 -6.18 -6.31
CA GLU A 260 -24.52 -5.32 -7.49
C GLU A 260 -23.17 -5.34 -8.23
N ALA A 261 -22.91 -6.41 -9.02
CA ALA A 261 -21.64 -6.59 -9.72
C ALA A 261 -21.33 -5.43 -10.69
N GLY A 262 -22.35 -4.89 -11.37
CA GLY A 262 -22.20 -3.73 -12.26
C GLY A 262 -21.74 -2.47 -11.51
N TYR A 263 -22.35 -2.18 -10.36
CA TYR A 263 -22.01 -1.02 -9.53
C TYR A 263 -20.62 -1.17 -8.88
N ALA A 264 -20.31 -2.36 -8.34
CA ALA A 264 -18.98 -2.66 -7.80
C ALA A 264 -17.89 -2.58 -8.89
N SER A 265 -18.21 -2.96 -10.13
CA SER A 265 -17.33 -2.80 -11.28
C SER A 265 -17.06 -1.34 -11.61
N ALA A 266 -18.06 -0.46 -11.53
CA ALA A 266 -17.86 0.99 -11.71
C ALA A 266 -16.95 1.58 -10.62
N MET A 267 -17.14 1.21 -9.35
CA MET A 267 -16.23 1.59 -8.26
C MET A 267 -14.80 1.10 -8.53
N SER A 268 -14.63 -0.12 -9.04
CA SER A 268 -13.33 -0.71 -9.36
C SER A 268 -12.61 0.04 -10.47
N ILE A 269 -13.33 0.50 -11.50
CA ILE A 269 -12.75 1.34 -12.56
C ILE A 269 -12.31 2.70 -12.00
N VAL A 270 -13.11 3.33 -11.12
CA VAL A 270 -12.72 4.59 -10.47
C VAL A 270 -11.47 4.39 -9.61
N LEU A 271 -11.40 3.30 -8.83
CA LEU A 271 -10.20 2.96 -8.05
C LEU A 271 -8.98 2.76 -8.96
N PHE A 272 -9.13 2.05 -10.07
CA PHE A 272 -8.06 1.84 -11.05
C PHE A 272 -7.55 3.17 -11.62
N LEU A 273 -8.45 4.03 -12.07
CA LEU A 273 -8.08 5.35 -12.60
C LEU A 273 -7.42 6.23 -11.53
N GLY A 274 -7.92 6.20 -10.30
CA GLY A 274 -7.33 6.90 -9.16
C GLY A 274 -5.91 6.42 -8.83
N THR A 275 -5.70 5.10 -8.78
CA THR A 275 -4.37 4.52 -8.52
C THR A 275 -3.40 4.75 -9.67
N LEU A 276 -3.86 4.69 -10.91
CA LEU A 276 -3.06 5.03 -12.09
C LEU A 276 -2.64 6.51 -12.07
N GLY A 277 -3.59 7.40 -11.81
CA GLY A 277 -3.33 8.84 -11.68
C GLY A 277 -2.32 9.14 -10.58
N LEU A 278 -2.47 8.52 -9.41
CA LEU A 278 -1.54 8.65 -8.29
C LEU A 278 -0.14 8.16 -8.65
N SER A 279 -0.02 6.99 -9.30
CA SER A 279 1.25 6.43 -9.74
C SER A 279 1.95 7.36 -10.75
N VAL A 280 1.21 7.87 -11.73
CA VAL A 280 1.73 8.83 -12.72
C VAL A 280 2.15 10.14 -12.03
N ALA A 281 1.38 10.64 -11.07
CA ALA A 281 1.70 11.86 -10.33
C ALA A 281 3.02 11.70 -9.55
N VAL A 282 3.18 10.61 -8.79
CA VAL A 282 4.39 10.31 -8.02
C VAL A 282 5.61 10.23 -8.95
N THR A 283 5.49 9.54 -10.08
CA THR A 283 6.60 9.38 -11.04
C THR A 283 6.96 10.70 -11.73
N ARG A 284 5.96 11.51 -12.11
CA ARG A 284 6.20 12.81 -12.78
C ARG A 284 6.83 13.86 -11.86
N LEU A 285 6.51 13.86 -10.57
CA LEU A 285 7.13 14.75 -9.60
C LEU A 285 8.65 14.53 -9.54
N ASN A 286 9.11 13.28 -9.68
CA ASN A 286 10.53 12.96 -9.70
C ASN A 286 11.22 13.40 -11.00
N SER A 287 10.62 13.14 -12.16
CA SER A 287 11.25 13.43 -13.46
C SER A 287 11.39 14.93 -13.76
N ARG A 288 10.66 15.81 -13.08
CA ARG A 288 10.81 17.27 -13.21
C ARG A 288 12.06 17.79 -12.51
N GLU A 289 12.43 17.16 -11.40
CA GLU A 289 13.59 17.61 -10.60
C GLU A 289 14.92 17.02 -11.10
N GLU A 290 14.90 15.95 -11.90
CA GLU A 290 16.09 15.46 -12.62
C GLU A 290 16.49 16.37 -13.80
N ARG A 291 15.59 17.27 -14.23
CA ARG A 291 15.80 18.19 -15.35
C ARG A 291 16.13 19.63 -14.91
N ALA A 292 16.00 19.93 -13.63
CA ALA A 292 16.34 21.22 -13.02
C ALA A 292 17.69 21.17 -12.28
#